data_1540b5c32c5449b4735afb64819a5a1a
#
_entry.id   1540b5c32c5449b4735afb64819a5a1a
#
_cell.length_a   1.000
_cell.length_b   1.000
_cell.length_c   1.000
_cell.angle_alpha   90.00
_cell.angle_beta   90.00
_cell.angle_gamma   90.00
#
_symmetry.space_group_name_H-M   'P 1'
#
loop_
_entity.id
_entity.type
_entity.pdbx_description
1 polymer ?
#
loop_
_entity_poly.entity_id
_entity_poly.type
_entity_poly.pdbx_seq_one_letter_code
_entity_poly.pdbx_strand_id
1 'polypeptide(L)'
;MESKIFALRTTANREDQVVDFVYSHAMKKKLDVYAVIRPHSMRGYVFLEAKDKASAEEACQGVPYSKGVIAQPVGYKEIEHMLEQVKTQVNVQKNDIVEIISGPFKRENAKVSRIDKQKEEVVVELLESAVPIPITVKLDTIKVIRREGEEEEEKDE
;
A
#
# COMPACT_ATOMS: atom_id res chain seq x y z
N MET A 1 -6.77 -8.16 -27.90
CA MET A 1 -7.40 -6.85 -27.57
C MET A 1 -6.32 -5.97 -26.96
N GLU A 2 -6.13 -4.82 -27.53
CA GLU A 2 -5.13 -3.88 -27.05
C GLU A 2 -5.80 -2.97 -26.04
N SER A 3 -5.49 -3.12 -24.75
CA SER A 3 -5.94 -2.21 -23.69
C SER A 3 -4.88 -1.13 -23.46
N LYS A 4 -5.30 0.01 -22.96
CA LYS A 4 -4.42 1.13 -22.60
C LYS A 4 -4.68 1.56 -21.14
N ILE A 5 -3.63 2.00 -20.48
CA ILE A 5 -3.71 2.47 -19.11
C ILE A 5 -3.71 3.99 -19.12
N PHE A 6 -4.67 4.59 -18.43
CA PHE A 6 -4.80 6.03 -18.28
C PHE A 6 -4.70 6.43 -16.82
N ALA A 7 -4.07 7.56 -16.55
CA ALA A 7 -4.04 8.14 -15.22
C ALA A 7 -5.22 9.10 -15.04
N LEU A 8 -5.96 8.92 -13.95
CA LEU A 8 -7.03 9.79 -13.50
C LEU A 8 -6.52 10.63 -12.33
N ARG A 9 -6.64 11.94 -12.44
CA ARG A 9 -6.36 12.86 -11.35
C ARG A 9 -7.55 12.92 -10.40
N THR A 10 -7.28 12.82 -9.11
CA THR A 10 -8.31 12.84 -8.05
C THR A 10 -7.97 13.85 -6.96
N THR A 11 -8.92 14.12 -6.10
CA THR A 11 -8.64 14.80 -4.85
C THR A 11 -7.89 13.85 -3.91
N ALA A 12 -6.78 14.31 -3.34
CA ALA A 12 -5.98 13.51 -2.40
C ALA A 12 -6.80 13.02 -1.21
N ASN A 13 -6.54 11.79 -0.77
CA ASN A 13 -7.25 11.06 0.28
C ASN A 13 -8.73 10.70 -0.08
N ARG A 14 -9.11 10.81 -1.35
CA ARG A 14 -10.41 10.41 -1.87
C ARG A 14 -10.31 9.34 -2.96
N GLU A 15 -9.12 8.79 -3.14
CA GLU A 15 -8.81 7.83 -4.20
C GLU A 15 -9.71 6.59 -4.12
N ASP A 16 -9.93 6.04 -2.92
CA ASP A 16 -10.77 4.85 -2.72
C ASP A 16 -12.21 5.10 -3.14
N GLN A 17 -12.75 6.27 -2.76
CA GLN A 17 -14.10 6.66 -3.15
C GLN A 17 -14.23 6.82 -4.66
N VAL A 18 -13.20 7.40 -5.30
CA VAL A 18 -13.17 7.53 -6.77
C VAL A 18 -13.12 6.16 -7.44
N VAL A 19 -12.33 5.23 -6.94
CA VAL A 19 -12.29 3.84 -7.43
C VAL A 19 -13.67 3.20 -7.38
N ASP A 20 -14.37 3.27 -6.24
CA ASP A 20 -15.71 2.70 -6.06
C ASP A 20 -16.74 3.32 -7.01
N PHE A 21 -16.70 4.65 -7.17
CA PHE A 21 -17.61 5.35 -8.10
C PHE A 21 -17.34 5.02 -9.56
N VAL A 22 -16.06 5.03 -9.97
CA VAL A 22 -15.68 4.68 -11.35
C VAL A 22 -16.08 3.24 -11.66
N TYR A 23 -15.78 2.30 -10.75
CA TYR A 23 -16.19 0.91 -10.89
C TYR A 23 -17.70 0.77 -11.06
N SER A 24 -18.48 1.37 -10.16
CA SER A 24 -19.94 1.32 -10.19
C SER A 24 -20.51 1.93 -11.49
N HIS A 25 -19.92 3.02 -11.96
CA HIS A 25 -20.32 3.71 -13.17
C HIS A 25 -20.00 2.88 -14.42
N ALA A 26 -18.80 2.33 -14.51
CA ALA A 26 -18.38 1.46 -15.59
C ALA A 26 -19.28 0.21 -15.70
N MET A 27 -19.61 -0.42 -14.56
CA MET A 27 -20.49 -1.58 -14.53
C MET A 27 -21.92 -1.24 -14.95
N LYS A 28 -22.49 -0.14 -14.48
CA LYS A 28 -23.85 0.29 -14.83
C LYS A 28 -23.99 0.61 -16.32
N LYS A 29 -23.01 1.27 -16.89
CA LYS A 29 -23.02 1.66 -18.31
C LYS A 29 -22.42 0.61 -19.24
N LYS A 30 -21.88 -0.50 -18.70
CA LYS A 30 -21.19 -1.56 -19.46
C LYS A 30 -20.08 -1.01 -20.35
N LEU A 31 -19.25 -0.14 -19.78
CA LEU A 31 -18.11 0.47 -20.48
C LEU A 31 -16.95 -0.51 -20.60
N ASP A 32 -16.14 -0.34 -21.64
CA ASP A 32 -14.93 -1.14 -21.88
C ASP A 32 -13.77 -0.70 -20.94
N VAL A 33 -14.00 -0.80 -19.63
CA VAL A 33 -13.03 -0.58 -18.55
C VAL A 33 -12.72 -1.93 -17.90
N TYR A 34 -11.46 -2.33 -17.89
CA TYR A 34 -11.04 -3.67 -17.49
C TYR A 34 -10.50 -3.72 -16.07
N ALA A 35 -9.84 -2.64 -15.63
CA ALA A 35 -9.32 -2.53 -14.28
C ALA A 35 -9.27 -1.08 -13.79
N VAL A 36 -9.44 -0.90 -12.49
CA VAL A 36 -9.24 0.36 -11.79
C VAL A 36 -8.27 0.10 -10.65
N ILE A 37 -7.18 0.84 -10.60
CA ILE A 37 -6.05 0.58 -9.71
C ILE A 37 -5.72 1.83 -8.90
N ARG A 38 -5.62 1.68 -7.60
CA ARG A 38 -5.11 2.70 -6.70
C ARG A 38 -3.69 2.35 -6.26
N PRO A 39 -2.67 3.09 -6.69
CA PRO A 39 -1.31 2.89 -6.20
C PRO A 39 -1.16 3.44 -4.77
N HIS A 40 -0.58 2.67 -3.86
CA HIS A 40 -0.33 3.13 -2.49
C HIS A 40 0.73 4.24 -2.42
N SER A 41 1.68 4.22 -3.35
CA SER A 41 2.81 5.17 -3.38
C SER A 41 2.47 6.54 -3.97
N MET A 42 1.32 6.70 -4.63
CA MET A 42 0.98 7.91 -5.36
C MET A 42 -0.39 8.46 -4.93
N ARG A 43 -0.38 9.56 -4.20
CA ARG A 43 -1.61 10.25 -3.78
C ARG A 43 -2.17 11.15 -4.88
N GLY A 44 -3.49 11.21 -4.96
CA GLY A 44 -4.20 12.05 -5.93
C GLY A 44 -4.26 11.47 -7.34
N TYR A 45 -3.93 10.19 -7.51
CA TYR A 45 -3.99 9.49 -8.78
C TYR A 45 -4.62 8.11 -8.63
N VAL A 46 -5.36 7.72 -9.67
CA VAL A 46 -5.91 6.39 -9.87
C VAL A 46 -5.59 5.99 -11.32
N PHE A 47 -5.28 4.74 -11.58
CA PHE A 47 -5.07 4.23 -12.93
C PHE A 47 -6.28 3.43 -13.40
N LEU A 48 -6.65 3.63 -14.66
CA LEU A 48 -7.70 2.87 -15.34
C LEU A 48 -7.12 2.14 -16.54
N GLU A 49 -7.38 0.86 -16.63
CA GLU A 49 -7.18 0.10 -17.86
C GLU A 49 -8.50 0.08 -18.64
N ALA A 50 -8.48 0.61 -19.84
CA ALA A 50 -9.64 0.71 -20.72
C ALA A 50 -9.25 0.40 -22.16
N LYS A 51 -10.25 0.12 -23.00
CA LYS A 51 -10.05 -0.11 -24.42
C LYS A 51 -9.48 1.14 -25.11
N ASP A 52 -10.03 2.29 -24.80
CA ASP A 52 -9.65 3.57 -25.36
C ASP A 52 -9.85 4.72 -24.36
N LYS A 53 -9.38 5.90 -24.74
CA LYS A 53 -9.50 7.10 -23.93
C LYS A 53 -10.96 7.51 -23.70
N ALA A 54 -11.82 7.34 -24.70
CA ALA A 54 -13.23 7.72 -24.61
C ALA A 54 -13.95 6.92 -23.53
N SER A 55 -13.70 5.60 -23.46
CA SER A 55 -14.23 4.71 -22.41
C SER A 55 -13.74 5.11 -21.02
N ALA A 56 -12.46 5.48 -20.91
CA ALA A 56 -11.90 5.95 -19.64
C ALA A 56 -12.51 7.29 -19.19
N GLU A 57 -12.66 8.25 -20.10
CA GLU A 57 -13.28 9.54 -19.82
C GLU A 57 -14.76 9.39 -19.44
N GLU A 58 -15.50 8.54 -20.15
CA GLU A 58 -16.91 8.28 -19.85
C GLU A 58 -17.10 7.62 -18.48
N ALA A 59 -16.21 6.70 -18.09
CA ALA A 59 -16.23 6.07 -16.77
C ALA A 59 -16.01 7.07 -15.63
N CYS A 60 -15.25 8.13 -15.90
CA CYS A 60 -14.93 9.17 -14.91
C CYS A 60 -15.90 10.36 -14.95
N GLN A 61 -16.77 10.44 -15.94
CA GLN A 61 -17.70 11.55 -16.11
C GLN A 61 -18.72 11.61 -14.98
N GLY A 62 -18.80 12.76 -14.30
CA GLY A 62 -19.74 12.95 -13.19
C GLY A 62 -19.36 12.25 -11.89
N VAL A 63 -18.19 11.64 -11.83
CA VAL A 63 -17.68 11.02 -10.60
C VAL A 63 -17.16 12.10 -9.64
N PRO A 64 -17.66 12.12 -8.38
CA PRO A 64 -17.19 13.06 -7.38
C PRO A 64 -15.68 12.90 -7.13
N TYR A 65 -15.00 14.01 -6.86
CA TYR A 65 -13.57 14.08 -6.57
C TYR A 65 -12.65 13.70 -7.75
N SER A 66 -13.20 13.35 -8.92
CA SER A 66 -12.47 13.16 -10.17
C SER A 66 -12.12 14.53 -10.78
N LYS A 67 -10.85 14.72 -11.15
CA LYS A 67 -10.34 15.96 -11.77
C LYS A 67 -10.06 15.81 -13.27
N GLY A 68 -10.30 14.64 -13.82
CA GLY A 68 -10.15 14.34 -15.24
C GLY A 68 -9.04 13.34 -15.55
N VAL A 69 -9.19 12.68 -16.68
CA VAL A 69 -8.26 11.69 -17.22
C VAL A 69 -7.13 12.40 -17.95
N ILE A 70 -5.88 11.96 -17.71
CA ILE A 70 -4.72 12.46 -18.44
C ILE A 70 -4.76 11.89 -19.87
N ALA A 71 -4.58 12.75 -20.87
CA ALA A 71 -4.75 12.38 -22.27
C ALA A 71 -3.74 11.34 -22.78
N GLN A 72 -2.55 11.32 -22.21
CA GLN A 72 -1.47 10.43 -22.60
C GLN A 72 -1.60 9.10 -21.85
N PRO A 73 -1.63 7.95 -22.57
CA PRO A 73 -1.61 6.66 -21.92
C PRO A 73 -0.28 6.42 -21.21
N VAL A 74 -0.34 5.69 -20.10
CA VAL A 74 0.81 5.30 -19.30
C VAL A 74 1.28 3.91 -19.72
N GLY A 75 2.59 3.73 -19.87
CA GLY A 75 3.17 2.42 -20.18
C GLY A 75 3.09 1.48 -18.96
N TYR A 76 2.80 0.19 -19.19
CA TYR A 76 2.73 -0.80 -18.11
C TYR A 76 4.01 -0.82 -17.25
N LYS A 77 5.18 -0.72 -17.89
CA LYS A 77 6.48 -0.68 -17.19
C LYS A 77 6.64 0.50 -16.24
N GLU A 78 5.94 1.60 -16.48
CA GLU A 78 6.01 2.79 -15.63
C GLU A 78 5.27 2.58 -14.30
N ILE A 79 4.22 1.74 -14.31
CA ILE A 79 3.41 1.45 -13.12
C ILE A 79 3.70 0.08 -12.51
N GLU A 80 4.47 -0.78 -13.17
CA GLU A 80 4.76 -2.14 -12.73
C GLU A 80 5.28 -2.19 -11.29
N HIS A 81 6.24 -1.31 -10.95
CA HIS A 81 6.78 -1.21 -9.60
C HIS A 81 5.77 -0.73 -8.55
N MET A 82 4.68 -0.07 -8.97
CA MET A 82 3.60 0.37 -8.09
C MET A 82 2.56 -0.74 -7.91
N LEU A 83 2.45 -1.64 -8.89
CA LEU A 83 1.56 -2.80 -8.86
C LEU A 83 2.19 -3.99 -8.15
N GLU A 84 3.51 -4.12 -8.27
CA GLU A 84 4.23 -4.99 -7.38
C GLU A 84 3.98 -4.47 -5.97
N GLN A 85 2.94 -5.03 -5.34
CA GLN A 85 2.97 -5.07 -3.89
C GLN A 85 4.31 -5.72 -3.59
N VAL A 86 5.26 -4.91 -3.17
CA VAL A 86 6.27 -5.41 -2.26
C VAL A 86 5.44 -5.93 -1.09
N LYS A 87 5.01 -7.19 -1.20
CA LYS A 87 4.80 -7.99 -0.04
C LYS A 87 6.18 -7.98 0.62
N THR A 88 6.43 -6.95 1.37
CA THR A 88 7.28 -7.10 2.52
C THR A 88 6.50 -8.13 3.31
N GLN A 89 6.69 -9.41 2.96
CA GLN A 89 6.55 -10.46 3.92
C GLN A 89 7.63 -10.06 4.92
N VAL A 90 7.24 -9.16 5.80
CA VAL A 90 8.01 -8.92 7.01
C VAL A 90 7.92 -10.28 7.67
N ASN A 91 8.93 -11.11 7.40
CA ASN A 91 9.02 -12.45 7.96
C ASN A 91 9.39 -12.28 9.43
N VAL A 92 8.44 -11.71 10.16
CA VAL A 92 8.55 -11.44 11.58
C VAL A 92 8.20 -12.72 12.30
N GLN A 93 9.05 -13.11 13.22
CA GLN A 93 8.84 -14.21 14.13
C GLN A 93 8.68 -13.69 15.56
N LYS A 94 8.10 -14.52 16.42
CA LYS A 94 8.04 -14.24 17.84
C LYS A 94 9.46 -14.12 18.38
N ASN A 95 9.68 -13.15 19.26
CA ASN A 95 10.94 -12.78 19.88
C ASN A 95 11.93 -12.01 18.96
N ASP A 96 11.61 -11.74 17.72
CA ASP A 96 12.42 -10.86 16.88
C ASP A 96 12.52 -9.45 17.50
N ILE A 97 13.67 -8.83 17.35
CA ILE A 97 13.85 -7.42 17.67
C ILE A 97 13.55 -6.59 16.42
N VAL A 98 12.65 -5.65 16.58
CA VAL A 98 12.16 -4.79 15.50
C VAL A 98 12.31 -3.32 15.84
N GLU A 99 12.51 -2.49 14.84
CA GLU A 99 12.42 -1.04 14.94
C GLU A 99 11.05 -0.59 14.41
N ILE A 100 10.39 0.29 15.13
CA ILE A 100 9.13 0.89 14.70
C ILE A 100 9.45 2.05 13.76
N ILE A 101 9.06 1.95 12.49
CA ILE A 101 9.39 2.93 11.45
C ILE A 101 8.34 4.01 11.24
N SER A 102 7.16 3.86 11.87
CA SER A 102 6.05 4.80 11.71
C SER A 102 5.21 4.90 12.99
N GLY A 103 4.50 6.01 13.16
CA GLY A 103 3.59 6.24 14.28
C GLY A 103 4.24 6.95 15.48
N PRO A 104 3.55 6.98 16.63
CA PRO A 104 4.00 7.71 17.83
C PRO A 104 5.28 7.14 18.45
N PHE A 105 5.59 5.87 18.20
CA PHE A 105 6.79 5.18 18.72
C PHE A 105 7.87 5.01 17.66
N LYS A 106 7.87 5.87 16.62
CA LYS A 106 8.86 5.82 15.55
C LYS A 106 10.28 5.91 16.09
N ARG A 107 11.17 5.01 15.64
CA ARG A 107 12.57 4.80 16.02
C ARG A 107 12.78 4.08 17.35
N GLU A 108 11.71 3.64 18.00
CA GLU A 108 11.83 2.80 19.18
C GLU A 108 12.10 1.34 18.78
N ASN A 109 12.95 0.68 19.55
CA ASN A 109 13.21 -0.75 19.41
C ASN A 109 12.26 -1.54 20.31
N ALA A 110 11.73 -2.61 19.77
CA ALA A 110 10.77 -3.44 20.48
C ALA A 110 10.99 -4.92 20.19
N LYS A 111 10.56 -5.77 21.11
CA LYS A 111 10.56 -7.23 20.97
C LYS A 111 9.17 -7.71 20.58
N VAL A 112 9.10 -8.57 19.58
CA VAL A 112 7.83 -9.16 19.11
C VAL A 112 7.34 -10.19 20.14
N SER A 113 6.15 -9.93 20.68
CA SER A 113 5.49 -10.82 21.65
C SER A 113 4.48 -11.74 20.97
N ARG A 114 3.67 -11.20 20.06
CA ARG A 114 2.61 -11.93 19.35
C ARG A 114 2.39 -11.38 17.95
N ILE A 115 2.02 -12.24 17.00
CA ILE A 115 1.72 -11.89 15.60
C ILE A 115 0.30 -12.33 15.27
N ASP A 116 -0.50 -11.41 14.76
CA ASP A 116 -1.80 -11.69 14.17
C ASP A 116 -1.73 -11.49 12.65
N LYS A 117 -1.53 -12.60 11.92
CA LYS A 117 -1.40 -12.57 10.46
C LYS A 117 -2.71 -12.22 9.74
N GLN A 118 -3.86 -12.46 10.39
CA GLN A 118 -5.17 -12.18 9.76
C GLN A 118 -5.47 -10.70 9.76
N LYS A 119 -5.07 -10.00 10.84
CA LYS A 119 -5.26 -8.56 10.99
C LYS A 119 -4.07 -7.75 10.50
N GLU A 120 -2.99 -8.41 10.07
CA GLU A 120 -1.71 -7.78 9.71
C GLU A 120 -1.16 -6.90 10.87
N GLU A 121 -1.37 -7.35 12.10
CA GLU A 121 -0.96 -6.67 13.32
C GLU A 121 0.06 -7.50 14.10
N VAL A 122 0.90 -6.81 14.84
CA VAL A 122 1.89 -7.41 15.73
C VAL A 122 1.87 -6.70 17.09
N VAL A 123 1.93 -7.49 18.14
CA VAL A 123 2.09 -6.99 19.50
C VAL A 123 3.58 -7.01 19.82
N VAL A 124 4.10 -5.86 20.17
CA VAL A 124 5.51 -5.66 20.49
C VAL A 124 5.67 -5.03 21.89
N GLU A 125 6.78 -5.29 22.54
CA GLU A 125 7.13 -4.72 23.84
C GLU A 125 8.37 -3.83 23.65
N LEU A 126 8.28 -2.56 24.08
CA LEU A 126 9.39 -1.61 23.96
C LEU A 126 10.55 -2.02 24.84
N LEU A 127 11.77 -2.06 24.27
CA LEU A 127 12.98 -2.47 25.00
C LEU A 127 13.47 -1.43 26.02
N GLU A 128 13.25 -0.14 25.75
CA GLU A 128 13.73 0.95 26.60
C GLU A 128 12.74 1.30 27.72
N SER A 129 11.63 0.59 27.82
CA SER A 129 10.64 0.79 28.87
C SER A 129 11.02 0.02 30.13
N ALA A 130 11.00 0.69 31.26
CA ALA A 130 11.26 0.07 32.57
C ALA A 130 10.22 -1.00 32.96
N VAL A 131 9.03 -0.91 32.35
CA VAL A 131 7.95 -1.88 32.47
C VAL A 131 7.57 -2.34 31.06
N PRO A 132 7.48 -3.65 30.77
CA PRO A 132 7.06 -4.13 29.47
C PRO A 132 5.61 -3.73 29.20
N ILE A 133 5.43 -2.76 28.31
CA ILE A 133 4.11 -2.32 27.87
C ILE A 133 3.87 -2.92 26.48
N PRO A 134 2.90 -3.84 26.33
CA PRO A 134 2.55 -4.37 25.03
C PRO A 134 1.79 -3.32 24.22
N ILE A 135 2.29 -3.03 23.02
CA ILE A 135 1.65 -2.16 22.04
C ILE A 135 1.35 -2.95 20.77
N THR A 136 0.18 -2.68 20.19
CA THR A 136 -0.20 -3.26 18.91
C THR A 136 0.14 -2.29 17.79
N VAL A 137 0.90 -2.75 16.82
CA VAL A 137 1.29 -1.99 15.64
C VAL A 137 1.03 -2.82 14.38
N LYS A 138 0.94 -2.17 13.23
CA LYS A 138 0.77 -2.87 11.96
C LYS A 138 2.08 -3.49 11.50
N LEU A 139 2.02 -4.62 10.80
CA LEU A 139 3.20 -5.31 10.26
C LEU A 139 4.02 -4.44 9.29
N ASP A 140 3.38 -3.54 8.55
CA ASP A 140 4.02 -2.61 7.62
C ASP A 140 4.76 -1.45 8.31
N THR A 141 4.55 -1.26 9.61
CA THR A 141 5.16 -0.19 10.42
C THR A 141 6.39 -0.61 11.20
N ILE A 142 6.86 -1.83 11.00
CA ILE A 142 8.03 -2.38 11.70
C ILE A 142 9.08 -2.90 10.72
N LYS A 143 10.35 -2.86 11.14
CA LYS A 143 11.50 -3.41 10.43
C LYS A 143 12.24 -4.35 11.38
N VAL A 144 12.49 -5.58 10.94
CA VAL A 144 13.30 -6.54 11.72
C VAL A 144 14.76 -6.08 11.72
N ILE A 145 15.33 -5.91 12.93
CA ILE A 145 16.73 -5.54 13.11
C ILE A 145 17.57 -6.80 13.43
N ARG A 146 17.02 -7.66 14.31
CA ARG A 146 17.72 -8.87 14.78
C ARG A 146 16.73 -10.00 14.95
N ARG A 147 17.13 -11.21 14.61
CA ARG A 147 16.37 -12.44 14.85
C ARG A 147 16.87 -13.14 16.10
N GLU A 148 15.96 -13.84 16.79
CA GLU A 148 16.33 -14.73 17.88
C GLU A 148 17.19 -15.88 17.32
N GLY A 149 18.45 -15.99 17.77
CA GLY A 149 19.42 -17.02 17.33
C GLY A 149 20.52 -16.54 16.38
N GLU A 150 20.50 -15.30 15.92
CA GLU A 150 21.67 -14.67 15.29
C GLU A 150 22.55 -14.11 16.42
N GLU A 151 23.52 -14.92 16.90
CA GLU A 151 24.61 -14.43 17.73
C GLU A 151 25.46 -13.45 16.92
N GLU A 152 25.90 -12.39 17.56
CA GLU A 152 26.83 -11.41 17.00
C GLU A 152 28.07 -12.14 16.49
N GLU A 153 28.25 -12.24 15.18
CA GLU A 153 29.59 -12.30 14.65
C GLU A 153 30.23 -10.95 14.92
N GLU A 154 30.90 -10.84 16.08
CA GLU A 154 31.84 -9.78 16.35
C GLU A 154 32.81 -9.70 15.17
N LYS A 155 32.76 -8.61 14.46
CA LYS A 155 33.88 -8.20 13.62
C LYS A 155 35.00 -7.75 14.54
N ASP A 156 35.81 -8.69 14.95
CA ASP A 156 37.20 -8.43 15.26
C ASP A 156 37.97 -8.30 13.93
N GLU A 157 38.26 -7.08 13.57
CA GLU A 157 39.52 -6.65 12.96
C GLU A 157 39.55 -5.12 12.88
#